data_4338b50de56767be035cda1b2ec340fc
#
_entry.id   4338b50de56767be035cda1b2ec340fc
#
_cell.length_a   1.000
_cell.length_b   1.000
_cell.length_c   1.000
_cell.angle_alpha   90.00
_cell.angle_beta   90.00
_cell.angle_gamma   90.00
#
_symmetry.space_group_name_H-M   'P 1'
#
loop_
_entity.id
_entity.type
_entity.pdbx_description
1 polymer ?
#
loop_
_entity_poly.entity_id
_entity_poly.type
_entity_poly.pdbx_seq_one_letter_code
_entity_poly.pdbx_strand_id
1 'polypeptide(L)'
;MVVDMTLSNKVQSDLSRHEADHPSSPVAHFAAHEPLLLDCGFELAPWQIAYQTYGTLNAERSNVILICHALTGDQHVANTNPVTGKEGWWTSMVGPGKPFDTDRFFIICANV
;
A
#
# COMPACT_ATOMS: atom_id res chain seq x y z
N MET A 1 -37.04 -13.18 0.86
CA MET A 1 -35.79 -13.03 1.63
C MET A 1 -35.37 -11.57 1.50
N VAL A 2 -35.65 -10.78 2.55
CA VAL A 2 -35.27 -9.35 2.58
C VAL A 2 -33.81 -9.32 3.03
N VAL A 3 -32.89 -9.02 2.12
CA VAL A 3 -31.49 -8.75 2.47
C VAL A 3 -31.49 -7.41 3.20
N ASP A 4 -31.07 -7.41 4.45
CA ASP A 4 -31.00 -6.22 5.29
C ASP A 4 -29.98 -5.23 4.67
N MET A 5 -30.49 -4.22 3.98
CA MET A 5 -29.71 -3.17 3.34
C MET A 5 -28.88 -2.33 4.34
N THR A 6 -29.22 -2.40 5.64
CA THR A 6 -28.47 -1.72 6.71
C THR A 6 -27.11 -2.38 6.99
N LEU A 7 -27.03 -3.69 6.90
CA LEU A 7 -25.75 -4.43 6.99
C LEU A 7 -24.84 -4.15 5.79
N SER A 8 -25.43 -4.06 4.59
CA SER A 8 -24.69 -3.71 3.37
C SER A 8 -24.06 -2.31 3.44
N ASN A 9 -24.81 -1.32 3.95
CA ASN A 9 -24.29 0.04 4.11
C ASN A 9 -23.23 0.16 5.20
N LYS A 10 -23.32 -0.64 6.27
CA LYS A 10 -22.30 -0.66 7.33
C LYS A 10 -20.99 -1.30 6.86
N VAL A 11 -21.08 -2.39 6.12
CA VAL A 11 -19.91 -3.03 5.49
C VAL A 11 -19.27 -2.10 4.46
N GLN A 12 -20.06 -1.39 3.66
CA GLN A 12 -19.56 -0.41 2.70
C GLN A 12 -18.90 0.79 3.40
N SER A 13 -19.42 1.25 4.53
CA SER A 13 -18.84 2.37 5.31
C SER A 13 -17.55 1.96 6.03
N ASP A 14 -17.41 0.69 6.42
CA ASP A 14 -16.19 0.16 7.02
C ASP A 14 -15.10 -0.10 5.97
N LEU A 15 -15.48 -0.48 4.74
CA LEU A 15 -14.57 -0.61 3.61
C LEU A 15 -14.07 0.76 3.10
N SER A 16 -14.84 1.83 3.26
CA SER A 16 -14.44 3.20 2.89
C SER A 16 -13.39 3.81 3.83
N ARG A 17 -13.08 3.15 4.94
CA ARG A 17 -12.02 3.54 5.87
C ARG A 17 -10.72 2.77 5.62
N HIS A 18 -10.58 2.17 4.45
CA HIS A 18 -9.36 1.50 4.10
C HIS A 18 -8.20 2.49 4.06
N GLU A 19 -7.04 2.07 4.52
CA GLU A 19 -5.83 2.89 4.56
C GLU A 19 -5.43 3.42 3.18
N ALA A 20 -5.79 2.70 2.10
CA ALA A 20 -5.63 3.13 0.73
C ALA A 20 -6.37 4.45 0.41
N ASP A 21 -7.44 4.75 1.11
CA ASP A 21 -8.24 5.96 0.93
C ASP A 21 -7.79 7.10 1.88
N HIS A 22 -6.77 6.85 2.71
CA HIS A 22 -6.28 7.85 3.65
C HIS A 22 -5.43 8.92 2.92
N PRO A 23 -5.76 10.23 3.07
CA PRO A 23 -5.12 11.30 2.28
C PRO A 23 -3.62 11.47 2.55
N SER A 24 -3.06 10.91 3.62
CA SER A 24 -1.64 10.96 3.94
C SER A 24 -0.82 9.83 3.32
N SER A 25 -1.46 8.80 2.78
CA SER A 25 -0.78 7.71 2.09
C SER A 25 -0.74 7.98 0.58
N PRO A 26 0.42 7.84 -0.08
CA PRO A 26 0.47 7.84 -1.54
C PRO A 26 -0.35 6.69 -2.10
N VAL A 27 -1.16 6.96 -3.12
CA VAL A 27 -2.01 5.97 -3.77
C VAL A 27 -1.80 6.03 -5.28
N ALA A 28 -1.49 4.89 -5.89
CA ALA A 28 -1.50 4.73 -7.34
C ALA A 28 -2.91 4.33 -7.78
N HIS A 29 -3.49 5.12 -8.68
CA HIS A 29 -4.82 4.89 -9.23
C HIS A 29 -4.73 4.36 -10.66
N PHE A 30 -5.44 3.29 -10.95
CA PHE A 30 -5.52 2.68 -12.27
C PHE A 30 -6.95 2.84 -12.80
N ALA A 31 -7.07 3.40 -13.99
CA ALA A 31 -8.34 3.76 -14.59
C ALA A 31 -9.14 2.53 -15.06
N ALA A 32 -10.44 2.72 -15.31
CA ALA A 32 -11.32 1.65 -15.78
C ALA A 32 -10.91 1.03 -17.13
N HIS A 33 -10.13 1.75 -17.93
CA HIS A 33 -9.59 1.23 -19.21
C HIS A 33 -8.28 0.44 -19.05
N GLU A 34 -7.79 0.31 -17.83
CA GLU A 34 -6.60 -0.47 -17.47
C GLU A 34 -6.99 -1.54 -16.43
N PRO A 35 -7.88 -2.48 -16.76
CA PRO A 35 -8.33 -3.48 -15.82
C PRO A 35 -7.20 -4.43 -15.44
N LEU A 36 -7.20 -4.86 -14.18
CA LEU A 36 -6.40 -5.99 -13.74
C LEU A 36 -7.18 -7.27 -14.02
N LEU A 37 -6.67 -8.09 -14.93
CA LEU A 37 -7.24 -9.40 -15.22
C LEU A 37 -6.78 -10.39 -14.14
N LEU A 38 -7.72 -10.93 -13.39
CA LEU A 38 -7.46 -11.94 -12.38
C LEU A 38 -7.44 -13.35 -12.98
N ASP A 39 -6.73 -14.29 -12.34
CA ASP A 39 -6.62 -15.68 -12.80
C ASP A 39 -7.98 -16.40 -12.94
N CYS A 40 -8.98 -15.96 -12.17
CA CYS A 40 -10.36 -16.46 -12.28
C CYS A 40 -11.12 -15.92 -13.49
N GLY A 41 -10.48 -15.04 -14.32
CA GLY A 41 -11.09 -14.42 -15.48
C GLY A 41 -11.92 -13.17 -15.19
N PHE A 42 -11.97 -12.71 -13.94
CA PHE A 42 -12.63 -11.46 -13.57
C PHE A 42 -11.72 -10.26 -13.85
N GLU A 43 -12.30 -9.17 -14.37
CA GLU A 43 -11.62 -7.90 -14.56
C GLU A 43 -11.92 -6.96 -13.40
N LEU A 44 -10.89 -6.58 -12.66
CA LEU A 44 -10.97 -5.59 -11.59
C LEU A 44 -10.66 -4.20 -12.15
N ALA A 45 -11.68 -3.33 -12.17
CA ALA A 45 -11.51 -1.94 -12.62
C ALA A 45 -12.65 -1.04 -12.09
N PRO A 46 -12.37 0.19 -11.69
CA PRO A 46 -11.03 0.75 -11.44
C PRO A 46 -10.40 0.10 -10.20
N TRP A 47 -9.09 0.20 -10.06
CA TRP A 47 -8.37 -0.30 -8.90
C TRP A 47 -7.28 0.67 -8.44
N GLN A 48 -6.81 0.51 -7.21
CA GLN A 48 -5.80 1.37 -6.61
C GLN A 48 -4.89 0.58 -5.68
N ILE A 49 -3.69 1.08 -5.49
CA ILE A 49 -2.70 0.52 -4.56
C ILE A 49 -2.14 1.64 -3.70
N ALA A 50 -2.29 1.55 -2.38
CA ALA A 50 -1.55 2.38 -1.45
C ALA A 50 -0.09 1.90 -1.37
N TYR A 51 0.84 2.82 -1.20
CA TYR A 51 2.26 2.48 -1.09
C TYR A 51 3.02 3.47 -0.21
N GLN A 52 4.20 3.06 0.23
CA GLN A 52 5.16 3.96 0.85
C GLN A 52 6.52 3.82 0.18
N THR A 53 7.28 4.91 0.20
CA THR A 53 8.63 4.95 -0.34
C THR A 53 9.60 5.54 0.67
N TYR A 54 10.85 5.08 0.62
CA TYR A 54 11.93 5.54 1.46
C TYR A 54 13.20 5.72 0.62
N GLY A 55 13.95 6.79 0.88
CA GLY A 55 15.13 7.14 0.09
C GLY A 55 14.79 7.87 -1.22
N THR A 56 15.76 7.96 -2.11
CA THR A 56 15.66 8.70 -3.37
C THR A 56 15.95 7.82 -4.58
N LEU A 57 15.05 7.85 -5.55
CA LEU A 57 15.24 7.17 -6.84
C LEU A 57 16.33 7.89 -7.64
N ASN A 58 17.35 7.15 -8.10
CA ASN A 58 18.39 7.72 -8.96
C ASN A 58 17.90 7.95 -10.39
N ALA A 59 18.64 8.75 -11.15
CA ALA A 59 18.27 9.11 -12.52
C ALA A 59 18.16 7.90 -13.45
N GLU A 60 18.99 6.90 -13.25
CA GLU A 60 19.04 5.66 -14.01
C GLU A 60 17.94 4.67 -13.58
N ARG A 61 17.22 4.95 -12.49
CA ARG A 61 16.19 4.07 -11.90
C ARG A 61 16.70 2.66 -11.59
N SER A 62 17.96 2.57 -11.18
CA SER A 62 18.67 1.30 -10.97
C SER A 62 18.82 0.91 -9.49
N ASN A 63 18.39 1.78 -8.54
CA ASN A 63 18.56 1.59 -7.10
C ASN A 63 17.27 1.22 -6.36
N VAL A 64 16.30 0.58 -7.03
CA VAL A 64 15.00 0.25 -6.46
C VAL A 64 15.05 -1.10 -5.72
N ILE A 65 14.49 -1.14 -4.52
CA ILE A 65 14.18 -2.36 -3.77
C ILE A 65 12.68 -2.41 -3.49
N LEU A 66 12.02 -3.46 -3.96
CA LEU A 66 10.63 -3.74 -3.61
C LEU A 66 10.58 -4.62 -2.36
N ILE A 67 9.87 -4.16 -1.33
CA ILE A 67 9.56 -4.95 -0.14
C ILE A 67 8.13 -5.44 -0.25
N CYS A 68 7.95 -6.76 -0.08
CA CYS A 68 6.64 -7.38 0.00
C CYS A 68 6.34 -7.69 1.47
N HIS A 69 5.27 -7.11 2.00
CA HIS A 69 4.83 -7.36 3.38
C HIS A 69 4.14 -8.72 3.52
N ALA A 70 4.08 -9.23 4.74
CA ALA A 70 3.28 -10.41 5.08
C ALA A 70 1.78 -10.08 5.01
N LEU A 71 0.92 -11.12 4.92
CA LEU A 71 -0.55 -10.96 4.83
C LEU A 71 -1.15 -10.02 5.88
N THR A 72 -0.56 -9.94 7.06
CA THR A 72 -1.00 -9.09 8.18
C THR A 72 -0.24 -7.76 8.28
N GLY A 73 0.65 -7.47 7.32
CA GLY A 73 1.40 -6.22 7.24
C GLY A 73 0.69 -5.17 6.39
N ASP A 74 1.38 -4.06 6.22
CA ASP A 74 0.96 -2.95 5.39
C ASP A 74 2.19 -2.27 4.73
N GLN A 75 1.97 -1.17 4.01
CA GLN A 75 3.02 -0.42 3.35
C GLN A 75 3.94 0.35 4.32
N HIS A 76 3.58 0.50 5.60
CA HIS A 76 4.35 1.28 6.57
C HIS A 76 5.52 0.46 7.16
N VAL A 77 6.58 0.31 6.38
CA VAL A 77 7.75 -0.51 6.75
C VAL A 77 8.60 0.18 7.81
N ALA A 78 8.87 1.48 7.65
CA ALA A 78 9.79 2.23 8.50
C ALA A 78 9.23 3.56 9.04
N ASN A 79 8.06 3.96 8.63
CA ASN A 79 7.36 5.13 9.16
C ASN A 79 6.20 4.74 10.05
N THR A 80 5.80 5.62 10.94
CA THR A 80 4.59 5.43 11.75
C THR A 80 3.36 5.46 10.86
N ASN A 81 2.49 4.46 11.01
CA ASN A 81 1.19 4.43 10.36
C ASN A 81 0.32 5.59 10.89
N PRO A 82 -0.13 6.53 10.04
CA PRO A 82 -0.82 7.73 10.50
C PRO A 82 -2.22 7.45 11.05
N VAL A 83 -2.82 6.32 10.70
CA VAL A 83 -4.18 5.93 11.14
C VAL A 83 -4.13 5.21 12.48
N THR A 84 -3.21 4.25 12.62
CA THR A 84 -3.15 3.39 13.81
C THR A 84 -2.17 3.88 14.87
N GLY A 85 -1.23 4.77 14.51
CA GLY A 85 -0.14 5.22 15.37
C GLY A 85 0.95 4.17 15.62
N LYS A 86 0.89 3.01 14.97
CA LYS A 86 1.90 1.97 15.10
C LYS A 86 3.18 2.35 14.35
N GLU A 87 4.32 2.03 14.95
CA GLU A 87 5.59 2.13 14.24
C GLU A 87 5.65 1.16 13.07
N GLY A 88 6.48 1.52 12.07
CA GLY A 88 6.75 0.65 10.93
C GLY A 88 7.26 -0.71 11.40
N TRP A 89 6.80 -1.76 10.73
CA TRP A 89 7.05 -3.14 11.18
C TRP A 89 8.51 -3.62 10.94
N TRP A 90 9.31 -2.87 10.20
CA TRP A 90 10.70 -3.22 9.93
C TRP A 90 11.69 -2.05 10.07
N THR A 91 11.43 -1.18 11.03
CA THR A 91 12.26 0.00 11.33
C THR A 91 13.73 -0.34 11.63
N SER A 92 14.02 -1.56 12.09
CA SER A 92 15.38 -2.04 12.32
C SER A 92 16.17 -2.30 11.02
N MET A 93 15.48 -2.54 9.91
CA MET A 93 16.09 -2.94 8.64
C MET A 93 16.14 -1.80 7.61
N VAL A 94 15.19 -0.88 7.64
CA VAL A 94 15.03 0.19 6.64
C VAL A 94 15.35 1.54 7.25
N GLY A 95 16.26 2.28 6.64
CA GLY A 95 16.67 3.63 7.07
C GLY A 95 18.12 3.95 6.72
N PRO A 96 18.57 5.17 7.01
CA PRO A 96 19.95 5.59 6.75
C PRO A 96 20.95 4.69 7.51
N GLY A 97 21.93 4.14 6.79
CA GLY A 97 22.97 3.28 7.37
C GLY A 97 22.49 1.90 7.84
N LYS A 98 21.23 1.53 7.61
CA LYS A 98 20.65 0.23 7.94
C LYS A 98 20.88 -0.77 6.80
N PRO A 99 20.58 -2.08 6.97
CA PRO A 99 20.74 -3.08 5.91
C PRO A 99 20.09 -2.69 4.58
N PHE A 100 18.88 -2.14 4.62
CA PHE A 100 18.24 -1.47 3.49
C PHE A 100 18.46 0.04 3.62
N ASP A 101 19.65 0.46 3.20
CA ASP A 101 20.16 1.81 3.38
C ASP A 101 19.46 2.81 2.46
N THR A 102 18.65 3.70 3.04
CA THR A 102 17.89 4.71 2.29
C THR A 102 18.74 5.85 1.73
N ASP A 103 20.02 5.96 2.14
CA ASP A 103 20.96 6.89 1.49
C ASP A 103 21.45 6.37 0.13
N ARG A 104 21.30 5.07 -0.12
CA ARG A 104 21.75 4.38 -1.33
C ARG A 104 20.61 3.86 -2.19
N PHE A 105 19.56 3.37 -1.57
CA PHE A 105 18.46 2.68 -2.22
C PHE A 105 17.15 3.46 -2.11
N PHE A 106 16.38 3.37 -3.17
CA PHE A 106 14.97 3.75 -3.18
C PHE A 106 14.13 2.51 -2.87
N ILE A 107 13.48 2.52 -1.73
CA ILE A 107 12.71 1.38 -1.23
C ILE A 107 11.24 1.68 -1.40
N ILE A 108 10.48 0.72 -1.91
CA ILE A 108 9.03 0.81 -2.08
C ILE A 108 8.36 -0.41 -1.47
N CYS A 109 7.26 -0.19 -0.78
CA CYS A 109 6.36 -1.23 -0.29
C CYS A 109 4.93 -0.86 -0.68
N ALA A 110 4.24 -1.76 -1.36
CA ALA A 110 2.85 -1.61 -1.74
C ALA A 110 1.95 -2.40 -0.78
N ASN A 111 0.75 -1.88 -0.56
CA ASN A 111 -0.30 -2.55 0.19
C ASN A 111 -1.33 -3.13 -0.80
N VAL A 112 -1.66 -4.40 -0.67
CA VAL A 112 -2.57 -5.15 -1.54
C VAL A 112 -3.79 -5.65 -0.77
#